data_2e1db3302a2c8b4bab5927602b6e9133
#
_entry.id   2e1db3302a2c8b4bab5927602b6e9133
#
_cell.length_a   1.000
_cell.length_b   1.000
_cell.length_c   1.000
_cell.angle_alpha   90.00
_cell.angle_beta   90.00
_cell.angle_gamma   90.00
#
_symmetry.space_group_name_H-M   'P 1'
#
loop_
_entity.id
_entity.type
_entity.pdbx_description
1 polymer ?
#
loop_
_entity_poly.entity_id
_entity_poly.type
_entity_poly.pdbx_seq_one_letter_code
_entity_poly.pdbx_strand_id
1 'polypeptide(L)' 'NEKGAEIYLKPVEEYIKTGVEVNFYTVVEAAARRNETAIGYRSASADEKSDSYGVHINPDKSAVITFNPGDKVIVFAE' A
#
# COMPACT_ATOMS: atom_id res chain seq x y z
N ASN A 1 12.62 15.06 15.54
CA ASN A 1 12.14 14.07 16.48
C ASN A 1 12.57 12.68 16.08
N GLU A 2 13.42 12.17 16.85
CA GLU A 2 13.97 10.86 16.56
C GLU A 2 12.92 9.76 16.63
N LYS A 3 11.79 10.05 17.24
CA LYS A 3 10.71 9.09 17.39
C LYS A 3 9.58 9.34 16.42
N GLY A 4 9.75 10.24 15.48
CA GLY A 4 8.69 10.55 14.55
C GLY A 4 8.39 9.39 13.63
N ALA A 5 7.15 9.31 13.18
CA ALA A 5 6.77 8.34 12.18
C ALA A 5 7.30 8.76 10.83
N GLU A 6 7.61 7.79 9.99
CA GLU A 6 8.12 8.02 8.66
C GLU A 6 7.31 7.23 7.65
N ILE A 7 7.38 7.65 6.42
CA ILE A 7 6.66 7.00 5.33
C ILE A 7 7.61 6.03 4.63
N TYR A 8 7.13 4.81 4.44
CA TYR A 8 7.89 3.77 3.77
C TYR A 8 7.07 3.18 2.64
N LEU A 9 7.75 2.75 1.59
CA LEU A 9 7.16 1.93 0.54
C LEU A 9 7.67 0.51 0.75
N LYS A 10 6.77 -0.41 1.08
CA LYS A 10 7.14 -1.78 1.38
C LYS A 10 6.47 -2.74 0.41
N PRO A 11 7.13 -3.85 0.11
CA PRO A 11 6.55 -4.81 -0.84
C PRO A 11 5.16 -5.25 -0.39
N VAL A 12 4.24 -5.29 -1.34
CA VAL A 12 2.86 -5.65 -1.03
C VAL A 12 2.76 -7.08 -0.52
N GLU A 13 3.72 -7.93 -0.91
CA GLU A 13 3.73 -9.32 -0.50
C GLU A 13 3.89 -9.49 1.01
N GLU A 14 4.37 -8.45 1.70
CA GLU A 14 4.49 -8.52 3.16
C GLU A 14 3.14 -8.38 3.85
N TYR A 15 2.12 -7.96 3.14
CA TYR A 15 0.82 -7.65 3.72
C TYR A 15 -0.29 -8.53 3.21
N ILE A 16 -0.30 -8.81 1.92
CA ILE A 16 -1.38 -9.58 1.31
C ILE A 16 -0.79 -10.49 0.24
N LYS A 17 -1.62 -11.39 -0.23
CA LYS A 17 -1.24 -12.28 -1.31
C LYS A 17 -1.51 -11.58 -2.64
N THR A 18 -0.56 -11.65 -3.56
CA THR A 18 -0.75 -11.07 -4.88
C THR A 18 -1.60 -11.99 -5.75
N GLY A 19 -2.20 -11.41 -6.78
CA GLY A 19 -2.96 -12.18 -7.75
C GLY A 19 -4.36 -12.54 -7.32
N VAL A 20 -4.82 -12.07 -6.17
CA VAL A 20 -6.17 -12.30 -5.70
C VAL A 20 -6.85 -10.96 -5.44
N GLU A 21 -8.17 -10.96 -5.51
CA GLU A 21 -8.94 -9.75 -5.25
C GLU A 21 -9.02 -9.49 -3.76
N VAL A 22 -8.67 -8.27 -3.37
CA VAL A 22 -8.78 -7.82 -1.99
C VAL A 22 -9.31 -6.40 -2.02
N ASN A 23 -9.68 -5.88 -0.87
CA ASN A 23 -9.97 -4.46 -0.76
C ASN A 23 -8.91 -3.82 0.13
N PHE A 24 -8.88 -2.49 0.16
CA PHE A 24 -7.83 -1.81 0.91
C PHE A 24 -8.01 -1.94 2.41
N TYR A 25 -9.20 -2.27 2.88
CA TYR A 25 -9.38 -2.59 4.30
C TYR A 25 -8.46 -3.74 4.70
N THR A 26 -8.32 -4.74 3.83
CA THR A 26 -7.44 -5.87 4.11
C THR A 26 -6.00 -5.42 4.29
N VAL A 27 -5.55 -4.48 3.45
CA VAL A 27 -4.21 -3.94 3.55
C VAL A 27 -4.05 -3.14 4.84
N VAL A 28 -5.04 -2.31 5.17
CA VAL A 28 -5.00 -1.51 6.40
C VAL A 28 -4.91 -2.40 7.62
N GLU A 29 -5.70 -3.47 7.64
CA GLU A 29 -5.68 -4.40 8.77
C GLU A 29 -4.35 -5.12 8.88
N ALA A 30 -3.79 -5.56 7.76
CA ALA A 30 -2.51 -6.25 7.77
C ALA A 30 -1.40 -5.32 8.29
N ALA A 31 -1.43 -4.05 7.88
CA ALA A 31 -0.45 -3.08 8.35
C ALA A 31 -0.62 -2.83 9.85
N ALA A 32 -1.87 -2.75 10.31
CA ALA A 32 -2.13 -2.48 11.73
C ALA A 32 -1.55 -3.58 12.61
N ARG A 33 -1.54 -4.83 12.14
CA ARG A 33 -0.95 -5.93 12.91
C ARG A 33 0.55 -5.79 13.05
N ARG A 34 1.17 -4.94 12.27
CA ARG A 34 2.60 -4.65 12.32
C ARG A 34 2.88 -3.29 12.96
N ASN A 35 1.86 -2.68 13.57
CA ASN A 35 1.95 -1.33 14.14
C ASN A 35 2.27 -0.28 13.10
N GLU A 36 1.72 -0.47 11.89
CA GLU A 36 1.88 0.46 10.79
C GLU A 36 0.53 0.93 10.35
N THR A 37 0.49 2.11 9.72
CA THR A 37 -0.73 2.67 9.17
C THR A 37 -0.60 2.71 7.65
N ALA A 38 -1.40 1.92 6.96
CA ALA A 38 -1.39 1.94 5.50
C ALA A 38 -2.15 3.18 5.02
N ILE A 39 -1.51 3.99 4.20
CA ILE A 39 -2.11 5.22 3.70
C ILE A 39 -2.32 5.19 2.19
N GLY A 40 -1.78 4.19 1.51
CA GLY A 40 -1.94 4.08 0.08
C GLY A 40 -1.12 2.97 -0.50
N TYR A 41 -1.00 2.98 -1.83
CA TYR A 41 -0.16 1.99 -2.50
C TYR A 41 0.36 2.59 -3.80
N ARG A 42 1.39 1.95 -4.35
CA ARG A 42 1.95 2.33 -5.62
C ARG A 42 1.96 1.12 -6.54
N SER A 43 1.44 1.30 -7.74
CA SER A 43 1.39 0.24 -8.74
C SER A 43 2.72 0.17 -9.46
N ALA A 44 3.32 -1.02 -9.52
CA ALA A 44 4.60 -1.21 -10.17
C ALA A 44 4.51 -1.09 -11.68
N SER A 45 3.33 -1.36 -12.24
CA SER A 45 3.15 -1.30 -13.68
C SER A 45 2.97 0.11 -14.20
N ALA A 46 2.80 1.10 -13.31
CA ALA A 46 2.60 2.48 -13.73
C ALA A 46 3.93 3.10 -14.14
N ASP A 47 3.88 3.99 -15.12
CA ASP A 47 5.06 4.70 -15.57
C ASP A 47 4.86 6.20 -15.33
N GLU A 48 5.79 6.99 -15.85
CA GLU A 48 5.77 8.43 -15.63
C GLU A 48 4.57 9.09 -16.26
N LYS A 49 3.91 8.43 -17.19
CA LYS A 49 2.73 8.98 -17.87
C LYS A 49 1.45 8.68 -17.11
N SER A 50 1.51 7.80 -16.13
CA SER A 50 0.34 7.49 -15.31
C SER A 50 0.09 8.61 -14.33
N ASP A 51 -1.17 8.77 -13.94
CA ASP A 51 -1.53 9.74 -12.91
C ASP A 51 -0.75 9.45 -11.65
N SER A 52 -0.05 10.46 -11.12
CA SER A 52 0.66 10.36 -9.86
C SER A 52 1.68 9.22 -9.85
N TYR A 53 2.16 8.83 -11.02
CA TYR A 53 3.15 7.76 -11.14
C TYR A 53 2.68 6.45 -10.49
N GLY A 54 1.37 6.21 -10.53
CA GLY A 54 0.80 5.01 -9.96
C GLY A 54 0.57 5.05 -8.46
N VAL A 55 0.78 6.21 -7.85
CA VAL A 55 0.57 6.37 -6.41
C VAL A 55 -0.90 6.67 -6.15
N HIS A 56 -1.49 5.93 -5.22
CA HIS A 56 -2.88 6.11 -4.81
C HIS A 56 -2.88 6.30 -3.30
N ILE A 57 -3.13 7.53 -2.85
CA ILE A 57 -3.19 7.86 -1.44
C ILE A 57 -4.65 7.89 -1.01
N ASN A 58 -4.91 7.28 0.14
CA ASN A 58 -6.24 7.24 0.73
C ASN A 58 -7.27 6.71 -0.27
N PRO A 59 -7.04 5.53 -0.86
CA PRO A 59 -7.97 5.00 -1.84
C PRO A 59 -9.30 4.62 -1.20
N ASP A 60 -10.32 4.43 -2.04
CA ASP A 60 -11.59 3.88 -1.57
C ASP A 60 -11.33 2.49 -0.99
N LYS A 61 -11.51 2.35 0.32
CA LYS A 61 -11.11 1.13 1.01
C LYS A 61 -11.98 -0.06 0.65
N SER A 62 -13.18 0.18 0.14
CA SER A 62 -14.07 -0.91 -0.23
C SER A 62 -13.89 -1.35 -1.68
N ALA A 63 -13.14 -0.61 -2.48
CA ALA A 63 -12.92 -0.97 -3.88
C ALA A 63 -12.06 -2.22 -3.97
N VAL A 64 -12.36 -3.04 -4.96
CA VAL A 64 -11.62 -4.29 -5.18
C VAL A 64 -10.33 -3.97 -5.90
N ILE A 65 -9.24 -4.53 -5.42
CA ILE A 65 -7.90 -4.33 -5.98
C ILE A 65 -7.24 -5.69 -6.11
N THR A 66 -6.55 -5.89 -7.23
CA THR A 66 -5.68 -7.06 -7.40
C THR A 66 -4.25 -6.54 -7.47
N PHE A 67 -3.46 -6.89 -6.46
CA PHE A 67 -2.06 -6.47 -6.44
C PHE A 67 -1.19 -7.47 -7.19
N ASN A 68 -0.13 -6.95 -7.77
CA ASN A 68 0.81 -7.75 -8.55
C ASN A 68 2.18 -7.69 -7.90
N PRO A 69 3.06 -8.67 -8.20
CA PRO A 69 4.42 -8.60 -7.68
C PRO A 69 5.09 -7.30 -8.10
N GLY A 70 5.79 -6.69 -7.16
CA GLY A 70 6.43 -5.40 -7.39
C GLY A 70 5.62 -4.20 -6.93
N ASP A 71 4.32 -4.38 -6.69
CA ASP A 71 3.52 -3.30 -6.12
C ASP A 71 4.00 -3.03 -4.70
N LYS A 72 3.81 -1.81 -4.23
CA LYS A 72 4.23 -1.39 -2.89
C LYS A 72 3.06 -0.87 -2.11
N VAL A 73 3.10 -1.10 -0.81
CA VAL A 73 2.16 -0.46 0.12
C VAL A 73 2.89 0.74 0.73
N ILE A 74 2.18 1.85 0.83
CA ILE A 74 2.72 3.06 1.43
C ILE A 74 2.22 3.09 2.86
N VAL A 75 3.13 3.02 3.80
CA VAL A 75 2.78 2.94 5.22
C VAL A 75 3.49 4.02 6.00
N PHE A 76 2.87 4.37 7.11
CA PHE A 76 3.38 5.28 8.12
C PHE A 76 3.80 4.42 9.30
N ALA A 77 5.05 4.51 9.72
CA ALA A 77 5.56 3.64 10.78
C ALA A 77 6.67 4.35 11.54
N GLU A 78 6.86 3.93 12.76
CA GLU A 78 7.97 4.45 13.57
C GLU A 78 9.19 3.57 13.48
#